data_b362ac59f75844c63ecc9d122d37522f
#
_entry.id   b362ac59f75844c63ecc9d122d37522f
#
_cell.length_a   1.000
_cell.length_b   1.000
_cell.length_c   1.000
_cell.angle_alpha   90.00
_cell.angle_beta   90.00
_cell.angle_gamma   90.00
#
_symmetry.space_group_name_H-M   'P 1'
#
loop_
_entity.id
_entity.type
_entity.pdbx_description
1 polymer ?
#
loop_
_entity_poly.entity_id
_entity_poly.type
_entity_poly.pdbx_seq_one_letter_code
_entity_poly.pdbx_strand_id
1 'polypeptide(L)'
;VTISSGTKLGRYEIRSQIGAGGMGEVYLAEDVQLRRQVALKILPGDLASNQDRMRRFTQEARAAAALNHPNIATIHEIGESNGVNFIAMEFIDGATLREKTHQEQIDLRKLVRYLQHVAEGLAKAHAAGIVHRDLKPDNIMITRDGHAKILDFGLAKLVEQPPMSGSDSSEVVTAVMPQHSSPGAVMGTVGYMSPEQAQGKTKEIDQRSDIFSFGCILFEAATGKKPFEGESVIKSLHMVVYEPAPAIADFNPAAPPELQRIVRRCLAKDPDERYQSIKEVAIELKELR
;
A
#
# COMPACT_ATOMS: atom_id res chain seq x y z
N VAL A 1 7.55 -4.07 21.20
CA VAL A 1 8.75 -4.65 21.85
C VAL A 1 9.88 -4.61 20.85
N THR A 2 10.78 -3.64 20.99
CA THR A 2 11.94 -3.51 20.09
C THR A 2 12.86 -4.72 20.26
N ILE A 3 13.12 -5.43 19.18
CA ILE A 3 13.96 -6.63 19.16
C ILE A 3 15.42 -6.21 18.92
N SER A 4 16.31 -6.64 19.81
CA SER A 4 17.73 -6.29 19.75
C SER A 4 18.46 -7.02 18.59
N SER A 5 19.47 -6.36 18.04
CA SER A 5 20.40 -6.98 17.07
C SER A 5 21.02 -8.27 17.67
N GLY A 6 21.19 -9.30 16.84
CA GLY A 6 21.68 -10.63 17.24
C GLY A 6 20.59 -11.57 17.79
N THR A 7 19.36 -11.09 18.03
CA THR A 7 18.24 -11.95 18.43
C THR A 7 17.89 -12.90 17.29
N LYS A 8 17.62 -14.17 17.62
CA LYS A 8 17.19 -15.18 16.64
C LYS A 8 15.70 -15.47 16.77
N LEU A 9 15.00 -15.36 15.66
CA LEU A 9 13.63 -15.80 15.48
C LEU A 9 13.61 -16.97 14.47
N GLY A 10 13.58 -18.19 14.99
CA GLY A 10 13.79 -19.38 14.18
C GLY A 10 15.17 -19.36 13.50
N ARG A 11 15.19 -19.40 12.16
CA ARG A 11 16.41 -19.33 11.36
C ARG A 11 16.86 -17.91 11.01
N TYR A 12 16.12 -16.88 11.42
CA TYR A 12 16.39 -15.49 11.10
C TYR A 12 17.11 -14.79 12.25
N GLU A 13 18.28 -14.22 11.97
CA GLU A 13 19.07 -13.44 12.92
C GLU A 13 18.88 -11.92 12.61
N ILE A 14 18.33 -11.18 13.56
CA ILE A 14 18.09 -9.75 13.46
C ILE A 14 19.41 -8.99 13.32
N ARG A 15 19.49 -8.09 12.34
CA ARG A 15 20.66 -7.20 12.13
C ARG A 15 20.36 -5.78 12.59
N SER A 16 19.29 -5.17 12.08
CA SER A 16 18.89 -3.80 12.43
C SER A 16 17.41 -3.57 12.16
N GLN A 17 16.81 -2.62 12.83
CA GLN A 17 15.48 -2.12 12.49
C GLN A 17 15.57 -1.24 11.24
N ILE A 18 14.69 -1.48 10.26
CA ILE A 18 14.62 -0.74 9.00
C ILE A 18 13.30 0.00 8.82
N GLY A 19 12.31 -0.26 9.68
CA GLY A 19 11.03 0.43 9.67
C GLY A 19 10.24 0.20 10.94
N ALA A 20 9.36 1.15 11.27
CA ALA A 20 8.38 1.02 12.34
C ALA A 20 7.12 1.81 11.98
N GLY A 21 5.95 1.26 12.29
CA GLY A 21 4.67 1.91 12.02
C GLY A 21 3.51 1.20 12.69
N GLY A 22 2.29 1.65 12.42
CA GLY A 22 1.06 1.09 13.02
C GLY A 22 0.84 -0.41 12.75
N MET A 23 1.52 -0.97 11.76
CA MET A 23 1.42 -2.39 11.36
C MET A 23 2.55 -3.26 11.93
N GLY A 24 3.33 -2.74 12.86
CA GLY A 24 4.46 -3.43 13.47
C GLY A 24 5.82 -2.84 13.08
N GLU A 25 6.84 -3.56 13.48
CA GLU A 25 8.25 -3.21 13.25
C GLU A 25 8.82 -4.10 12.15
N VAL A 26 9.66 -3.52 11.30
CA VAL A 26 10.33 -4.25 10.22
C VAL A 26 11.84 -4.23 10.47
N TYR A 27 12.45 -5.39 10.38
CA TYR A 27 13.88 -5.59 10.63
C TYR A 27 14.57 -6.14 9.39
N LEU A 28 15.79 -5.67 9.14
CA LEU A 28 16.74 -6.41 8.33
C LEU A 28 17.21 -7.62 9.15
N ALA A 29 17.08 -8.81 8.58
CA ALA A 29 17.55 -10.04 9.19
C ALA A 29 18.33 -10.89 8.17
N GLU A 30 19.11 -11.82 8.68
CA GLU A 30 19.80 -12.82 7.88
C GLU A 30 19.15 -14.19 8.07
N ASP A 31 18.70 -14.79 6.97
CA ASP A 31 18.36 -16.21 6.92
C ASP A 31 19.66 -17.01 6.98
N VAL A 32 20.01 -17.53 8.17
CA VAL A 32 21.29 -18.20 8.40
C VAL A 32 21.43 -19.54 7.67
N GLN A 33 20.31 -20.16 7.24
CA GLN A 33 20.31 -21.38 6.46
C GLN A 33 20.62 -21.13 4.99
N LEU A 34 19.98 -20.11 4.41
CA LEU A 34 20.13 -19.75 2.99
C LEU A 34 21.18 -18.66 2.76
N ARG A 35 21.76 -18.09 3.82
CA ARG A 35 22.80 -17.03 3.79
C ARG A 35 22.38 -15.84 2.93
N ARG A 36 21.15 -15.37 3.15
CA ARG A 36 20.60 -14.20 2.44
C ARG A 36 19.94 -13.21 3.40
N GLN A 37 19.92 -11.95 2.99
CA GLN A 37 19.17 -10.92 3.69
C GLN A 37 17.67 -11.05 3.41
N VAL A 38 16.86 -10.80 4.43
CA VAL A 38 15.41 -10.77 4.38
C VAL A 38 14.89 -9.56 5.17
N ALA A 39 13.72 -9.05 4.80
CA ALA A 39 12.95 -8.15 5.66
C ALA A 39 12.05 -9.00 6.55
N LEU A 40 12.15 -8.81 7.86
CA LEU A 40 11.35 -9.53 8.85
C LEU A 40 10.37 -8.56 9.50
N LYS A 41 9.09 -8.70 9.16
CA LYS A 41 8.01 -7.89 9.73
C LYS A 41 7.44 -8.58 10.95
N ILE A 42 7.54 -7.94 12.10
CA ILE A 42 7.00 -8.43 13.38
C ILE A 42 5.55 -7.98 13.49
N LEU A 43 4.67 -8.93 13.79
CA LEU A 43 3.26 -8.65 13.93
C LEU A 43 2.94 -8.10 15.33
N PRO A 44 2.02 -7.11 15.45
CA PRO A 44 1.59 -6.59 16.74
C PRO A 44 0.99 -7.69 17.62
N GLY A 45 1.29 -7.62 18.94
CA GLY A 45 0.86 -8.65 19.90
C GLY A 45 -0.66 -8.75 20.08
N ASP A 46 -1.40 -7.67 19.88
CA ASP A 46 -2.86 -7.62 19.89
C ASP A 46 -3.50 -8.38 18.71
N LEU A 47 -2.83 -8.44 17.56
CA LEU A 47 -3.21 -9.32 16.46
C LEU A 47 -3.01 -10.79 16.84
N ALA A 48 -1.86 -11.11 17.41
CA ALA A 48 -1.50 -12.46 17.82
C ALA A 48 -2.44 -13.04 18.91
N SER A 49 -2.99 -12.18 19.77
CA SER A 49 -3.90 -12.59 20.85
C SER A 49 -5.32 -12.94 20.37
N ASN A 50 -5.71 -12.55 19.14
CA ASN A 50 -7.03 -12.81 18.57
C ASN A 50 -6.97 -13.91 17.50
N GLN A 51 -7.43 -15.12 17.82
CA GLN A 51 -7.37 -16.28 16.93
C GLN A 51 -8.09 -16.09 15.59
N ASP A 52 -9.26 -15.42 15.57
CA ASP A 52 -10.01 -15.19 14.32
C ASP A 52 -9.32 -14.17 13.42
N ARG A 53 -8.70 -13.13 14.00
CA ARG A 53 -7.89 -12.18 13.25
C ARG A 53 -6.64 -12.86 12.70
N MET A 54 -5.95 -13.64 13.52
CA MET A 54 -4.74 -14.36 13.11
C MET A 54 -5.03 -15.39 12.02
N ARG A 55 -6.17 -16.09 12.08
CA ARG A 55 -6.60 -17.03 11.03
C ARG A 55 -6.83 -16.32 9.69
N ARG A 56 -7.56 -15.19 9.69
CA ARG A 56 -7.80 -14.39 8.48
C ARG A 56 -6.49 -13.83 7.92
N PHE A 57 -5.66 -13.28 8.77
CA PHE A 57 -4.33 -12.79 8.41
C PHE A 57 -3.49 -13.88 7.73
N THR A 58 -3.40 -15.06 8.33
CA THR A 58 -2.64 -16.19 7.77
C THR A 58 -3.20 -16.63 6.41
N GLN A 59 -4.50 -16.61 6.22
CA GLN A 59 -5.14 -16.95 4.95
C GLN A 59 -4.79 -15.94 3.86
N GLU A 60 -4.88 -14.64 4.14
CA GLU A 60 -4.53 -13.59 3.17
C GLU A 60 -3.02 -13.56 2.87
N ALA A 61 -2.19 -13.73 3.90
CA ALA A 61 -0.75 -13.79 3.73
C ALA A 61 -0.32 -15.02 2.90
N ARG A 62 -0.99 -16.17 3.03
CA ARG A 62 -0.75 -17.34 2.18
C ARG A 62 -1.16 -17.08 0.72
N ALA A 63 -2.28 -16.39 0.50
CA ALA A 63 -2.69 -16.02 -0.84
C ALA A 63 -1.67 -15.06 -1.48
N ALA A 64 -1.21 -14.06 -0.74
CA ALA A 64 -0.16 -13.14 -1.20
C ALA A 64 1.19 -13.86 -1.44
N ALA A 65 1.56 -14.84 -0.61
CA ALA A 65 2.78 -15.63 -0.78
C ALA A 65 2.79 -16.49 -2.06
N ALA A 66 1.61 -16.81 -2.61
CA ALA A 66 1.50 -17.53 -3.89
C ALA A 66 1.76 -16.62 -5.11
N LEU A 67 1.81 -15.29 -4.93
CA LEU A 67 2.12 -14.36 -5.99
C LEU A 67 3.62 -14.43 -6.34
N ASN A 68 3.91 -14.71 -7.60
CA ASN A 68 5.26 -14.63 -8.15
C ASN A 68 5.25 -13.64 -9.32
N HIS A 69 5.86 -12.48 -9.12
CA HIS A 69 5.96 -11.42 -10.12
C HIS A 69 7.14 -10.50 -9.81
N PRO A 70 7.92 -10.02 -10.82
CA PRO A 70 9.08 -9.16 -10.59
C PRO A 70 8.75 -7.85 -9.86
N ASN A 71 7.51 -7.37 -9.98
CA ASN A 71 7.06 -6.12 -9.35
C ASN A 71 6.25 -6.33 -8.06
N ILE A 72 6.35 -7.51 -7.44
CA ILE A 72 5.77 -7.83 -6.13
C ILE A 72 6.88 -8.36 -5.23
N ALA A 73 6.95 -7.86 -3.99
CA ALA A 73 7.87 -8.40 -2.99
C ALA A 73 7.46 -9.83 -2.60
N THR A 74 8.38 -10.76 -2.66
CA THR A 74 8.11 -12.17 -2.37
C THR A 74 8.01 -12.40 -0.86
N ILE A 75 6.94 -13.04 -0.40
CA ILE A 75 6.83 -13.57 0.95
C ILE A 75 7.52 -14.93 0.99
N HIS A 76 8.49 -15.09 1.89
CA HIS A 76 9.27 -16.32 2.05
C HIS A 76 8.69 -17.26 3.10
N GLU A 77 8.19 -16.69 4.20
CA GLU A 77 7.69 -17.49 5.34
C GLU A 77 6.73 -16.65 6.20
N ILE A 78 5.74 -17.32 6.76
CA ILE A 78 4.93 -16.81 7.87
C ILE A 78 5.23 -17.73 9.03
N GLY A 79 5.80 -17.20 10.11
CA GLY A 79 6.32 -18.00 11.21
C GLY A 79 5.98 -17.44 12.58
N GLU A 80 6.22 -18.29 13.57
CA GLU A 80 6.19 -17.95 14.98
C GLU A 80 7.44 -18.47 15.66
N SER A 81 8.06 -17.67 16.49
CA SER A 81 9.21 -18.08 17.32
C SER A 81 9.17 -17.35 18.65
N ASN A 82 9.27 -18.11 19.76
CA ASN A 82 9.24 -17.56 21.12
C ASN A 82 8.01 -16.68 21.42
N GLY A 83 6.84 -17.03 20.86
CA GLY A 83 5.60 -16.24 21.00
C GLY A 83 5.55 -14.98 20.14
N VAL A 84 6.55 -14.75 19.27
CA VAL A 84 6.60 -13.64 18.33
C VAL A 84 6.18 -14.13 16.94
N ASN A 85 5.08 -13.57 16.42
CA ASN A 85 4.64 -13.84 15.06
C ASN A 85 5.32 -12.89 14.09
N PHE A 86 5.76 -13.41 12.93
CA PHE A 86 6.49 -12.64 11.94
C PHE A 86 6.19 -13.09 10.51
N ILE A 87 6.45 -12.20 9.55
CA ILE A 87 6.54 -12.49 8.11
C ILE A 87 7.97 -12.24 7.68
N ALA A 88 8.61 -13.24 7.09
CA ALA A 88 9.87 -13.09 6.37
C ALA A 88 9.58 -12.86 4.88
N MET A 89 10.13 -11.78 4.33
CA MET A 89 9.92 -11.40 2.94
C MET A 89 11.21 -10.95 2.29
N GLU A 90 11.19 -10.80 0.99
CA GLU A 90 12.29 -10.28 0.18
C GLU A 90 12.76 -8.93 0.75
N PHE A 91 14.06 -8.84 1.06
CA PHE A 91 14.69 -7.55 1.34
C PHE A 91 14.99 -6.85 0.02
N ILE A 92 14.45 -5.65 -0.15
CA ILE A 92 14.63 -4.84 -1.34
C ILE A 92 15.63 -3.73 -1.02
N ASP A 93 16.83 -3.85 -1.59
CA ASP A 93 17.85 -2.81 -1.49
C ASP A 93 17.47 -1.62 -2.40
N GLY A 94 16.93 -0.59 -1.79
CA GLY A 94 16.38 0.58 -2.50
C GLY A 94 15.78 1.60 -1.56
N ALA A 95 14.90 2.44 -2.10
CA ALA A 95 14.15 3.45 -1.35
C ALA A 95 12.67 3.38 -1.72
N THR A 96 11.79 3.82 -0.83
CA THR A 96 10.37 3.94 -1.15
C THR A 96 10.14 4.96 -2.26
N LEU A 97 9.04 4.83 -2.99
CA LEU A 97 8.66 5.82 -3.99
C LEU A 97 8.50 7.21 -3.34
N ARG A 98 8.00 7.26 -2.09
CA ARG A 98 7.90 8.50 -1.31
C ARG A 98 9.28 9.14 -1.08
N GLU A 99 10.23 8.38 -0.56
CA GLU A 99 11.59 8.89 -0.33
C GLU A 99 12.22 9.38 -1.63
N LYS A 100 12.09 8.60 -2.69
CA LYS A 100 12.61 8.96 -4.01
C LYS A 100 12.03 10.28 -4.52
N THR A 101 10.72 10.48 -4.44
CA THR A 101 10.06 11.71 -4.92
C THR A 101 10.37 12.93 -4.07
N HIS A 102 10.71 12.75 -2.78
CA HIS A 102 11.10 13.86 -1.90
C HIS A 102 12.56 14.23 -2.00
N GLN A 103 13.45 13.26 -2.27
CA GLN A 103 14.91 13.46 -2.27
C GLN A 103 15.45 13.84 -3.65
N GLU A 104 14.79 13.42 -4.71
CA GLU A 104 15.27 13.60 -6.08
C GLU A 104 14.18 14.29 -6.93
N GLN A 105 14.59 15.21 -7.80
CA GLN A 105 13.73 15.65 -8.89
C GLN A 105 13.71 14.55 -9.96
N ILE A 106 12.73 13.67 -9.87
CA ILE A 106 12.60 12.56 -10.82
C ILE A 106 11.83 13.06 -12.06
N ASP A 107 12.40 12.82 -13.23
CA ASP A 107 11.70 13.08 -14.50
C ASP A 107 10.37 12.28 -14.56
N LEU A 108 9.32 12.93 -15.06
CA LEU A 108 7.97 12.34 -15.15
C LEU A 108 7.98 11.02 -15.95
N ARG A 109 8.78 10.89 -17.00
CA ARG A 109 8.90 9.64 -17.77
C ARG A 109 9.42 8.49 -16.90
N LYS A 110 10.39 8.77 -16.05
CA LYS A 110 10.94 7.78 -15.11
C LYS A 110 9.90 7.38 -14.06
N LEU A 111 9.11 8.33 -13.53
CA LEU A 111 8.00 8.07 -12.63
C LEU A 111 6.91 7.22 -13.29
N VAL A 112 6.51 7.56 -14.52
CA VAL A 112 5.54 6.77 -15.31
C VAL A 112 6.03 5.34 -15.50
N ARG A 113 7.32 5.12 -15.74
CA ARG A 113 7.90 3.77 -15.84
C ARG A 113 7.79 3.00 -14.53
N TYR A 114 8.09 3.62 -13.39
CA TYR A 114 7.92 2.96 -12.09
C TYR A 114 6.46 2.58 -11.84
N LEU A 115 5.54 3.49 -12.16
CA LEU A 115 4.11 3.25 -11.97
C LEU A 115 3.55 2.23 -12.97
N GLN A 116 4.10 2.11 -14.19
CA GLN A 116 3.79 1.00 -15.07
C GLN A 116 4.15 -0.35 -14.42
N HIS A 117 5.35 -0.49 -13.81
CA HIS A 117 5.73 -1.71 -13.08
C HIS A 117 4.76 -2.01 -11.93
N VAL A 118 4.31 -0.98 -11.20
CA VAL A 118 3.31 -1.13 -10.13
C VAL A 118 1.98 -1.63 -10.70
N ALA A 119 1.50 -1.04 -11.81
CA ALA A 119 0.26 -1.47 -12.46
C ALA A 119 0.34 -2.93 -12.96
N GLU A 120 1.49 -3.37 -13.48
CA GLU A 120 1.71 -4.77 -13.89
C GLU A 120 1.68 -5.72 -12.67
N GLY A 121 2.30 -5.34 -11.55
CA GLY A 121 2.23 -6.10 -10.31
C GLY A 121 0.81 -6.20 -9.76
N LEU A 122 0.07 -5.09 -9.72
CA LEU A 122 -1.35 -5.08 -9.31
C LEU A 122 -2.20 -5.95 -10.24
N ALA A 123 -1.98 -5.89 -11.55
CA ALA A 123 -2.72 -6.72 -12.50
C ALA A 123 -2.55 -8.23 -12.22
N LYS A 124 -1.34 -8.64 -11.84
CA LYS A 124 -1.07 -10.02 -11.42
C LYS A 124 -1.82 -10.39 -10.15
N ALA A 125 -1.84 -9.53 -9.14
CA ALA A 125 -2.54 -9.75 -7.87
C ALA A 125 -4.07 -9.80 -8.09
N HIS A 126 -4.63 -8.85 -8.84
CA HIS A 126 -6.05 -8.78 -9.14
C HIS A 126 -6.54 -10.02 -9.92
N ALA A 127 -5.73 -10.54 -10.85
CA ALA A 127 -6.04 -11.78 -11.56
C ALA A 127 -6.08 -13.01 -10.63
N ALA A 128 -5.42 -12.94 -9.47
CA ALA A 128 -5.49 -13.95 -8.41
C ALA A 128 -6.59 -13.66 -7.36
N GLY A 129 -7.42 -12.64 -7.57
CA GLY A 129 -8.47 -12.23 -6.63
C GLY A 129 -7.94 -11.48 -5.40
N ILE A 130 -6.71 -10.97 -5.44
CA ILE A 130 -6.07 -10.28 -4.31
C ILE A 130 -6.10 -8.77 -4.56
N VAL A 131 -6.73 -8.03 -3.64
CA VAL A 131 -6.82 -6.57 -3.63
C VAL A 131 -5.83 -6.02 -2.60
N HIS A 132 -5.08 -4.98 -2.95
CA HIS A 132 -4.05 -4.41 -2.08
C HIS A 132 -4.63 -3.63 -0.90
N ARG A 133 -5.65 -2.80 -1.14
CA ARG A 133 -6.43 -2.03 -0.17
C ARG A 133 -5.70 -0.91 0.59
N ASP A 134 -4.37 -0.87 0.57
CA ASP A 134 -3.54 0.19 1.20
C ASP A 134 -2.40 0.60 0.27
N LEU A 135 -2.71 0.82 -1.02
CA LEU A 135 -1.72 1.24 -1.99
C LEU A 135 -1.35 2.71 -1.77
N LYS A 136 -0.06 2.97 -1.52
CA LYS A 136 0.50 4.30 -1.31
C LYS A 136 2.00 4.31 -1.65
N PRO A 137 2.64 5.48 -1.85
CA PRO A 137 4.06 5.56 -2.20
C PRO A 137 5.00 4.89 -1.19
N ASP A 138 4.59 4.79 0.08
CA ASP A 138 5.35 4.14 1.14
C ASP A 138 5.41 2.60 0.97
N ASN A 139 4.39 2.03 0.30
CA ASN A 139 4.29 0.59 0.02
C ASN A 139 4.83 0.22 -1.38
N ILE A 140 5.59 1.11 -2.01
CA ILE A 140 6.25 0.89 -3.30
C ILE A 140 7.75 1.13 -3.12
N MET A 141 8.55 0.09 -3.28
CA MET A 141 10.02 0.18 -3.28
C MET A 141 10.56 0.33 -4.68
N ILE A 142 11.54 1.20 -4.84
CA ILE A 142 12.33 1.35 -6.07
C ILE A 142 13.71 0.78 -5.81
N THR A 143 14.05 -0.28 -6.51
CA THR A 143 15.34 -0.94 -6.43
C THR A 143 16.47 -0.07 -7.01
N ARG A 144 17.73 -0.38 -6.70
CA ARG A 144 18.89 0.38 -7.23
C ARG A 144 18.99 0.34 -8.76
N ASP A 145 18.55 -0.75 -9.37
CA ASP A 145 18.50 -0.93 -10.83
C ASP A 145 17.23 -0.34 -11.48
N GLY A 146 16.38 0.33 -10.71
CA GLY A 146 15.24 1.11 -11.21
C GLY A 146 14.00 0.30 -11.52
N HIS A 147 13.75 -0.79 -10.80
CA HIS A 147 12.49 -1.53 -10.83
C HIS A 147 11.61 -1.16 -9.63
N ALA A 148 10.30 -1.05 -9.86
CA ALA A 148 9.36 -0.88 -8.76
C ALA A 148 8.85 -2.24 -8.27
N LYS A 149 8.73 -2.39 -6.95
CA LYS A 149 8.13 -3.56 -6.29
C LYS A 149 7.10 -3.11 -5.26
N ILE A 150 5.94 -3.75 -5.28
CA ILE A 150 4.86 -3.52 -4.33
C ILE A 150 5.12 -4.34 -3.07
N LEU A 151 4.94 -3.71 -1.91
CA LEU A 151 5.00 -4.33 -0.59
C LEU A 151 3.60 -4.59 -0.03
N ASP A 152 3.50 -5.48 0.95
CA ASP A 152 2.39 -5.58 1.92
C ASP A 152 0.96 -5.65 1.36
N PHE A 153 0.68 -6.58 0.45
CA PHE A 153 -0.69 -6.81 -0.04
C PHE A 153 -1.67 -7.13 1.09
N GLY A 154 -2.68 -6.27 1.27
CA GLY A 154 -3.90 -6.51 2.05
C GLY A 154 -3.77 -6.76 3.55
N LEU A 155 -2.56 -7.01 4.03
CA LEU A 155 -2.28 -7.42 5.42
C LEU A 155 -2.61 -6.33 6.46
N ALA A 156 -2.64 -5.07 6.04
CA ALA A 156 -2.86 -3.91 6.89
C ALA A 156 -4.25 -3.86 7.53
N LYS A 157 -5.29 -4.09 6.76
CA LYS A 157 -6.68 -3.91 7.24
C LYS A 157 -7.18 -5.03 8.13
N LEU A 158 -6.52 -6.18 8.14
CA LEU A 158 -6.85 -7.26 9.07
C LEU A 158 -6.36 -6.97 10.49
N VAL A 159 -5.34 -6.11 10.60
CA VAL A 159 -4.83 -5.65 11.90
C VAL A 159 -5.78 -4.60 12.51
N GLU A 160 -6.45 -3.78 11.70
CA GLU A 160 -7.18 -2.58 12.14
C GLU A 160 -8.68 -2.77 12.41
N GLN A 161 -9.32 -3.89 12.02
CA GLN A 161 -10.76 -4.06 12.23
C GLN A 161 -11.10 -4.46 13.67
N PRO A 162 -11.86 -3.64 14.44
CA PRO A 162 -12.49 -4.10 15.68
C PRO A 162 -13.53 -5.19 15.35
N PRO A 163 -13.86 -6.07 16.32
CA PRO A 163 -14.89 -7.08 16.13
C PRO A 163 -16.23 -6.39 15.84
N MET A 164 -16.84 -6.70 14.71
CA MET A 164 -18.20 -6.25 14.39
C MET A 164 -19.19 -6.90 15.35
N SER A 165 -19.47 -6.27 16.46
CA SER A 165 -20.64 -6.54 17.27
C SER A 165 -21.69 -5.45 17.01
N GLY A 166 -22.75 -5.81 16.28
CA GLY A 166 -24.11 -5.22 16.32
C GLY A 166 -24.27 -3.73 16.02
N SER A 167 -24.96 -3.49 14.89
CA SER A 167 -25.88 -2.36 14.65
C SER A 167 -25.62 -1.03 15.37
N ASP A 168 -25.11 -0.02 14.64
CA ASP A 168 -25.76 1.29 14.50
C ASP A 168 -24.95 2.20 13.55
N SER A 169 -25.67 2.87 12.67
CA SER A 169 -25.15 3.62 11.52
C SER A 169 -24.58 5.02 11.84
N SER A 170 -24.34 5.35 13.10
CA SER A 170 -23.78 6.65 13.55
C SER A 170 -22.30 6.64 13.93
N GLU A 171 -21.60 5.51 13.88
CA GLU A 171 -20.18 5.39 14.29
C GLU A 171 -19.16 5.33 13.13
N VAL A 172 -19.56 5.63 11.90
CA VAL A 172 -18.74 5.47 10.70
C VAL A 172 -17.45 6.32 10.72
N VAL A 173 -17.48 7.49 11.35
CA VAL A 173 -16.31 8.38 11.43
C VAL A 173 -15.26 7.90 12.43
N THR A 174 -15.67 7.20 13.48
CA THR A 174 -14.77 6.72 14.54
C THR A 174 -14.04 5.44 14.15
N ALA A 175 -14.63 4.64 13.24
CA ALA A 175 -14.04 3.37 12.78
C ALA A 175 -12.88 3.54 11.77
N VAL A 176 -12.74 4.73 11.16
CA VAL A 176 -11.69 5.03 10.17
C VAL A 176 -10.40 5.55 10.83
N MET A 177 -10.43 5.92 12.11
CA MET A 177 -9.23 6.37 12.83
C MET A 177 -8.51 5.20 13.50
N PRO A 178 -7.28 4.83 13.08
CA PRO A 178 -6.46 3.86 13.78
C PRO A 178 -6.14 4.37 15.18
N GLN A 179 -6.52 3.63 16.22
CA GLN A 179 -6.34 4.04 17.63
C GLN A 179 -4.87 4.18 18.08
N HIS A 180 -3.91 3.76 17.25
CA HIS A 180 -2.47 3.73 17.59
C HIS A 180 -1.55 4.43 16.58
N SER A 181 -2.08 5.22 15.64
CA SER A 181 -1.26 5.96 14.67
C SER A 181 -1.05 7.41 15.08
N SER A 182 0.18 7.92 14.96
CA SER A 182 0.47 9.34 15.14
C SER A 182 -0.40 10.19 14.20
N PRO A 183 -0.90 11.37 14.61
CA PRO A 183 -1.81 12.19 13.80
C PRO A 183 -1.32 12.46 12.37
N GLY A 184 -0.01 12.62 12.16
CA GLY A 184 0.59 12.82 10.84
C GLY A 184 0.58 11.56 9.95
N ALA A 185 0.69 10.36 10.52
CA ALA A 185 0.65 9.11 9.77
C ALA A 185 -0.77 8.79 9.26
N VAL A 186 -1.80 9.07 10.06
CA VAL A 186 -3.21 8.94 9.66
C VAL A 186 -3.53 9.90 8.52
N MET A 187 -3.12 11.15 8.63
CA MET A 187 -3.35 12.17 7.60
C MET A 187 -2.68 11.80 6.26
N GLY A 188 -1.48 11.18 6.31
CA GLY A 188 -0.76 10.72 5.13
C GLY A 188 -1.48 9.61 4.35
N THR A 189 -2.13 8.68 5.03
CA THR A 189 -2.79 7.50 4.41
C THR A 189 -4.15 7.84 3.81
N VAL A 190 -4.91 8.74 4.42
CA VAL A 190 -6.26 9.13 3.97
C VAL A 190 -6.27 9.65 2.52
N GLY A 191 -5.22 10.36 2.10
CA GLY A 191 -5.12 10.95 0.76
C GLY A 191 -5.05 9.93 -0.40
N TYR A 192 -4.95 8.63 -0.12
CA TYR A 192 -4.94 7.55 -1.13
C TYR A 192 -6.15 6.60 -1.01
N MET A 193 -7.01 6.78 -0.01
CA MET A 193 -8.21 5.96 0.15
C MET A 193 -9.20 6.21 -0.99
N SER A 194 -9.87 5.15 -1.44
CA SER A 194 -10.98 5.27 -2.37
C SER A 194 -12.26 5.79 -1.66
N PRO A 195 -13.24 6.35 -2.40
CA PRO A 195 -14.51 6.80 -1.83
C PRO A 195 -15.23 5.73 -1.01
N GLU A 196 -15.28 4.50 -1.52
CA GLU A 196 -15.90 3.34 -0.85
C GLU A 196 -15.15 2.96 0.44
N GLN A 197 -13.83 3.12 0.47
CA GLN A 197 -13.04 2.93 1.69
C GLN A 197 -13.31 4.04 2.71
N ALA A 198 -13.32 5.30 2.26
CA ALA A 198 -13.58 6.46 3.11
C ALA A 198 -15.00 6.45 3.72
N GLN A 199 -15.96 5.82 3.02
CA GLN A 199 -17.32 5.61 3.49
C GLN A 199 -17.51 4.35 4.35
N GLY A 200 -16.48 3.55 4.57
CA GLY A 200 -16.58 2.30 5.33
C GLY A 200 -17.37 1.19 4.64
N LYS A 201 -17.60 1.29 3.34
CA LYS A 201 -18.38 0.32 2.54
C LYS A 201 -17.56 -0.93 2.22
N THR A 202 -17.23 -1.71 3.23
CA THR A 202 -16.30 -2.84 3.14
C THR A 202 -16.69 -3.90 2.11
N LYS A 203 -17.99 -4.07 1.83
CA LYS A 203 -18.51 -5.02 0.83
C LYS A 203 -18.35 -4.54 -0.62
N GLU A 204 -18.15 -3.24 -0.82
CA GLU A 204 -17.98 -2.62 -2.14
C GLU A 204 -16.50 -2.50 -2.54
N ILE A 205 -15.56 -2.82 -1.62
CA ILE A 205 -14.12 -2.74 -1.86
C ILE A 205 -13.68 -3.91 -2.75
N ASP A 206 -13.30 -3.59 -3.98
CA ASP A 206 -12.73 -4.51 -4.95
C ASP A 206 -11.45 -3.95 -5.61
N GLN A 207 -11.01 -4.55 -6.70
CA GLN A 207 -9.81 -4.11 -7.45
C GLN A 207 -9.88 -2.65 -7.92
N ARG A 208 -11.07 -2.06 -8.08
CA ARG A 208 -11.26 -0.69 -8.51
C ARG A 208 -10.92 0.33 -7.42
N SER A 209 -10.90 -0.12 -6.15
CA SER A 209 -10.37 0.67 -5.04
C SER A 209 -8.86 0.90 -5.17
N ASP A 210 -8.11 -0.13 -5.56
CA ASP A 210 -6.67 0.01 -5.84
C ASP A 210 -6.41 0.89 -7.07
N ILE A 211 -7.29 0.86 -8.07
CA ILE A 211 -7.20 1.73 -9.25
C ILE A 211 -7.36 3.21 -8.85
N PHE A 212 -8.27 3.51 -7.93
CA PHE A 212 -8.40 4.87 -7.40
C PHE A 212 -7.14 5.31 -6.63
N SER A 213 -6.64 4.47 -5.72
CA SER A 213 -5.40 4.74 -4.98
C SER A 213 -4.21 4.94 -5.92
N PHE A 214 -4.13 4.12 -6.97
CA PHE A 214 -3.13 4.26 -8.03
C PHE A 214 -3.26 5.60 -8.79
N GLY A 215 -4.49 6.04 -9.06
CA GLY A 215 -4.76 7.36 -9.63
C GLY A 215 -4.27 8.51 -8.75
N CYS A 216 -4.43 8.40 -7.42
CA CYS A 216 -3.89 9.38 -6.47
C CYS A 216 -2.36 9.45 -6.55
N ILE A 217 -1.68 8.30 -6.66
CA ILE A 217 -0.22 8.23 -6.79
C ILE A 217 0.24 8.82 -8.13
N LEU A 218 -0.46 8.53 -9.24
CA LEU A 218 -0.17 9.13 -10.54
C LEU A 218 -0.34 10.65 -10.52
N PHE A 219 -1.39 11.16 -9.90
CA PHE A 219 -1.62 12.59 -9.73
C PHE A 219 -0.47 13.24 -8.96
N GLU A 220 -0.11 12.66 -7.80
CA GLU A 220 1.01 13.15 -6.98
C GLU A 220 2.34 13.11 -7.76
N ALA A 221 2.60 12.04 -8.49
CA ALA A 221 3.80 11.91 -9.33
C ALA A 221 3.87 13.00 -10.43
N ALA A 222 2.72 13.40 -10.98
CA ALA A 222 2.65 14.41 -12.05
C ALA A 222 2.69 15.86 -11.53
N THR A 223 2.25 16.10 -10.29
CA THR A 223 2.01 17.45 -9.76
C THR A 223 2.83 17.80 -8.52
N GLY A 224 3.41 16.80 -7.84
CA GLY A 224 4.02 16.94 -6.52
C GLY A 224 3.02 17.17 -5.38
N LYS A 225 1.70 17.05 -5.64
CA LYS A 225 0.64 17.27 -4.65
C LYS A 225 -0.35 16.11 -4.66
N LYS A 226 -0.95 15.82 -3.51
CA LYS A 226 -2.05 14.86 -3.43
C LYS A 226 -3.34 15.46 -3.99
N PRO A 227 -4.18 14.69 -4.68
CA PRO A 227 -5.42 15.22 -5.25
C PRO A 227 -6.47 15.62 -4.19
N PHE A 228 -6.45 15.00 -3.01
CA PHE A 228 -7.43 15.16 -1.96
C PHE A 228 -6.74 15.41 -0.60
N GLU A 229 -6.12 16.56 -0.44
CA GLU A 229 -5.45 16.98 0.79
C GLU A 229 -6.11 18.23 1.35
N GLY A 230 -6.87 18.06 2.43
CA GLY A 230 -7.54 19.14 3.17
C GLY A 230 -6.78 19.52 4.45
N GLU A 231 -7.20 20.58 5.10
CA GLU A 231 -6.63 21.09 6.35
C GLU A 231 -6.81 20.12 7.54
N SER A 232 -7.69 19.14 7.41
CA SER A 232 -7.94 18.11 8.42
C SER A 232 -8.25 16.76 7.76
N VAL A 233 -8.15 15.68 8.55
CA VAL A 233 -8.54 14.33 8.12
C VAL A 233 -9.98 14.29 7.63
N ILE A 234 -10.89 14.96 8.34
CA ILE A 234 -12.33 15.03 7.99
C ILE A 234 -12.51 15.75 6.66
N LYS A 235 -11.81 16.86 6.43
CA LYS A 235 -11.88 17.60 5.16
C LYS A 235 -11.32 16.75 4.02
N SER A 236 -10.21 16.05 4.23
CA SER A 236 -9.64 15.14 3.23
C SER A 236 -10.60 14.00 2.88
N LEU A 237 -11.24 13.36 3.87
CA LEU A 237 -12.26 12.33 3.65
C LEU A 237 -13.46 12.89 2.86
N HIS A 238 -13.94 14.09 3.19
CA HIS A 238 -15.00 14.75 2.44
C HIS A 238 -14.61 14.96 0.97
N MET A 239 -13.38 15.45 0.71
CA MET A 239 -12.87 15.66 -0.64
C MET A 239 -12.78 14.33 -1.42
N VAL A 240 -12.28 13.27 -0.79
CA VAL A 240 -12.21 11.93 -1.40
C VAL A 240 -13.59 11.46 -1.85
N VAL A 241 -14.63 11.69 -1.03
CA VAL A 241 -15.98 11.18 -1.32
C VAL A 241 -16.75 12.07 -2.31
N TYR A 242 -16.66 13.39 -2.16
CA TYR A 242 -17.61 14.30 -2.80
C TYR A 242 -17.00 15.29 -3.81
N GLU A 243 -15.73 15.66 -3.66
CA GLU A 243 -15.14 16.69 -4.51
C GLU A 243 -14.43 16.06 -5.73
N PRO A 244 -14.60 16.59 -6.95
CA PRO A 244 -13.86 16.10 -8.11
C PRO A 244 -12.36 16.30 -7.91
N ALA A 245 -11.55 15.41 -8.51
CA ALA A 245 -10.10 15.62 -8.52
C ALA A 245 -9.77 16.90 -9.32
N PRO A 246 -8.82 17.72 -8.85
CA PRO A 246 -8.38 18.88 -9.61
C PRO A 246 -7.69 18.45 -10.91
N ALA A 247 -7.65 19.34 -11.90
CA ALA A 247 -6.97 19.03 -13.15
C ALA A 247 -5.43 19.04 -12.96
N ILE A 248 -4.74 18.05 -13.53
CA ILE A 248 -3.26 18.03 -13.50
C ILE A 248 -2.70 19.31 -14.16
N ALA A 249 -3.37 19.80 -15.23
CA ALA A 249 -2.95 21.01 -15.95
C ALA A 249 -2.86 22.26 -15.07
N ASP A 250 -3.63 22.33 -13.98
CA ASP A 250 -3.59 23.46 -13.04
C ASP A 250 -2.25 23.52 -12.25
N PHE A 251 -1.54 22.40 -12.15
CA PHE A 251 -0.28 22.28 -11.42
C PHE A 251 0.91 21.99 -12.35
N ASN A 252 0.70 21.24 -13.41
CA ASN A 252 1.71 20.89 -14.40
C ASN A 252 1.12 20.95 -15.82
N PRO A 253 1.11 22.15 -16.44
CA PRO A 253 0.59 22.32 -17.82
C PRO A 253 1.35 21.52 -18.87
N ALA A 254 2.59 21.09 -18.58
CA ALA A 254 3.40 20.29 -19.49
C ALA A 254 3.09 18.77 -19.43
N ALA A 255 2.21 18.34 -18.50
CA ALA A 255 1.83 16.93 -18.42
C ALA A 255 1.09 16.46 -19.69
N PRO A 256 1.44 15.30 -20.26
CA PRO A 256 0.79 14.77 -21.46
C PRO A 256 -0.73 14.67 -21.29
N PRO A 257 -1.54 15.05 -22.31
CA PRO A 257 -3.01 14.94 -22.24
C PRO A 257 -3.50 13.51 -21.94
N GLU A 258 -2.79 12.51 -22.45
CA GLU A 258 -3.09 11.11 -22.21
C GLU A 258 -2.96 10.75 -20.72
N LEU A 259 -1.90 11.24 -20.06
CA LEU A 259 -1.72 11.04 -18.60
C LEU A 259 -2.85 11.71 -17.82
N GLN A 260 -3.24 12.93 -18.22
CA GLN A 260 -4.37 13.64 -17.59
C GLN A 260 -5.68 12.84 -17.72
N ARG A 261 -5.92 12.24 -18.90
CA ARG A 261 -7.07 11.37 -19.15
C ARG A 261 -7.07 10.12 -18.29
N ILE A 262 -5.90 9.44 -18.20
CA ILE A 262 -5.73 8.23 -17.37
C ILE A 262 -6.05 8.56 -15.92
N VAL A 263 -5.43 9.59 -15.36
CA VAL A 263 -5.62 9.99 -13.96
C VAL A 263 -7.08 10.36 -13.67
N ARG A 264 -7.71 11.16 -14.55
CA ARG A 264 -9.12 11.54 -14.39
C ARG A 264 -10.02 10.31 -14.32
N ARG A 265 -9.79 9.30 -15.18
CA ARG A 265 -10.60 8.07 -15.19
C ARG A 265 -10.32 7.20 -13.95
N CYS A 266 -9.08 7.08 -13.51
CA CYS A 266 -8.77 6.39 -12.25
C CYS A 266 -9.47 7.03 -11.04
N LEU A 267 -9.55 8.38 -11.01
CA LEU A 267 -10.10 9.16 -9.90
C LEU A 267 -11.61 9.43 -9.98
N ALA A 268 -12.33 8.79 -10.90
CA ALA A 268 -13.79 8.85 -10.92
C ALA A 268 -14.36 8.33 -9.58
N LYS A 269 -15.39 9.03 -9.06
CA LYS A 269 -15.97 8.71 -7.75
C LYS A 269 -16.76 7.41 -7.82
N ASP A 270 -17.54 7.21 -8.88
CA ASP A 270 -18.23 5.97 -9.15
C ASP A 270 -17.22 4.91 -9.64
N PRO A 271 -17.12 3.74 -8.97
CA PRO A 271 -16.25 2.66 -9.42
C PRO A 271 -16.55 2.18 -10.85
N ASP A 272 -17.80 2.28 -11.32
CA ASP A 272 -18.18 1.83 -12.66
C ASP A 272 -17.66 2.77 -13.77
N GLU A 273 -17.37 4.03 -13.44
CA GLU A 273 -16.74 5.00 -14.35
C GLU A 273 -15.21 4.87 -14.41
N ARG A 274 -14.60 4.15 -13.51
CA ARG A 274 -13.15 3.89 -13.51
C ARG A 274 -12.76 2.88 -14.58
N TYR A 275 -11.46 2.66 -14.73
CA TYR A 275 -10.97 1.44 -15.40
C TYR A 275 -11.48 0.21 -14.64
N GLN A 276 -11.90 -0.80 -15.38
CA GLN A 276 -12.39 -2.06 -14.77
C GLN A 276 -11.23 -3.04 -14.51
N SER A 277 -10.09 -2.80 -15.14
CA SER A 277 -8.84 -3.54 -14.92
C SER A 277 -7.65 -2.61 -14.90
N ILE A 278 -6.78 -2.76 -13.89
CA ILE A 278 -5.50 -2.04 -13.83
C ILE A 278 -4.56 -2.42 -14.99
N LYS A 279 -4.79 -3.55 -15.65
CA LYS A 279 -4.06 -3.96 -16.86
C LYS A 279 -4.26 -2.97 -18.01
N GLU A 280 -5.45 -2.39 -18.14
CA GLU A 280 -5.70 -1.34 -19.13
C GLU A 280 -4.82 -0.12 -18.86
N VAL A 281 -4.74 0.31 -17.60
CA VAL A 281 -3.86 1.41 -17.18
C VAL A 281 -2.39 1.10 -17.47
N ALA A 282 -1.94 -0.13 -17.19
CA ALA A 282 -0.56 -0.54 -17.47
C ALA A 282 -0.21 -0.44 -18.97
N ILE A 283 -1.15 -0.81 -19.85
CA ILE A 283 -0.99 -0.71 -21.31
C ILE A 283 -0.88 0.76 -21.73
N GLU A 284 -1.81 1.62 -21.28
CA GLU A 284 -1.80 3.03 -21.64
C GLU A 284 -0.55 3.76 -21.11
N LEU A 285 -0.08 3.44 -19.89
CA LEU A 285 1.18 4.00 -19.37
C LEU A 285 2.40 3.55 -20.17
N LYS A 286 2.38 2.35 -20.74
CA LYS A 286 3.45 1.85 -21.62
C LYS A 286 3.50 2.63 -22.94
N GLU A 287 2.36 3.05 -23.46
CA GLU A 287 2.27 3.84 -24.69
C GLU A 287 2.76 5.29 -24.50
N LEU A 288 2.73 5.82 -23.27
CA LEU A 288 3.24 7.15 -22.91
C LEU A 288 4.77 7.24 -22.86
N ARG A 289 5.47 6.15 -22.98
CA ARG A 289 6.95 6.07 -22.93
C ARG A 289 7.55 6.26 -24.30
#